data_5e5a85d669d3da08b4250489650aa592
#
_entry.id   5e5a85d669d3da08b4250489650aa592
#
_cell.length_a   1.000
_cell.length_b   1.000
_cell.length_c   1.000
_cell.angle_alpha   90.00
_cell.angle_beta   90.00
_cell.angle_gamma   90.00
#
_symmetry.space_group_name_H-M   'P 1'
#
loop_
_entity.id
_entity.type
_entity.pdbx_description
1 polymer ?
#
loop_
_entity_poly.entity_id
_entity_poly.type
_entity_poly.pdbx_seq_one_letter_code
_entity_poly.pdbx_strand_id
1 'polypeptide(L)'
;MPLINLSKITTSKAFGIWKINESLNVINHLNKVENLNIDNRIIEKKFKEKVAATMVIKKICEYLKLNYYGIKKNKAGKPFLIKNKANISISHSYPYAVGLIDIENLCGIDIEKIREKVLKINKKFLNEDERKLAGNSKEINTIFWCCKEALFKASSNQNISYSDDINLKKHKEKIVGKIKEEKFNLSIQKIEDFIIAFTD
;
A
#
# COMPACT_ATOMS: atom_id res chain seq x y z
N MET A 1 0.61 -16.61 -13.83
CA MET A 1 -0.22 -15.42 -13.53
C MET A 1 0.56 -14.51 -12.59
N PRO A 2 0.58 -13.22 -12.81
CA PRO A 2 1.41 -12.27 -12.04
C PRO A 2 0.88 -11.95 -10.63
N LEU A 3 -0.35 -12.35 -10.27
CA LEU A 3 -0.85 -12.31 -8.90
C LEU A 3 -0.13 -13.40 -8.09
N ILE A 4 0.86 -12.99 -7.29
CA ILE A 4 1.73 -13.91 -6.54
C ILE A 4 1.24 -14.19 -5.13
N ASN A 5 0.34 -13.35 -4.62
CA ASN A 5 -0.33 -13.56 -3.34
C ASN A 5 -1.75 -12.97 -3.38
N LEU A 6 -2.68 -13.66 -2.77
CA LEU A 6 -4.03 -13.20 -2.47
C LEU A 6 -4.45 -13.88 -1.18
N SER A 7 -4.45 -13.12 -0.09
CA SER A 7 -4.63 -13.67 1.25
C SER A 7 -5.73 -12.94 2.01
N LYS A 8 -6.56 -13.72 2.69
CA LYS A 8 -7.57 -13.24 3.63
C LYS A 8 -6.89 -12.98 4.99
N ILE A 9 -7.07 -11.79 5.54
CA ILE A 9 -6.58 -11.43 6.88
C ILE A 9 -7.69 -11.73 7.89
N THR A 10 -8.93 -11.28 7.58
CA THR A 10 -10.15 -11.58 8.36
C THR A 10 -11.29 -11.92 7.41
N THR A 11 -12.50 -12.12 7.91
CA THR A 11 -13.70 -12.32 7.08
C THR A 11 -14.01 -11.12 6.19
N SER A 12 -13.66 -9.91 6.64
CA SER A 12 -13.93 -8.63 5.98
C SER A 12 -12.72 -7.97 5.33
N LYS A 13 -11.50 -8.54 5.51
CA LYS A 13 -10.25 -7.93 5.05
C LYS A 13 -9.39 -8.91 4.26
N ALA A 14 -8.88 -8.46 3.11
CA ALA A 14 -7.95 -9.21 2.28
C ALA A 14 -6.94 -8.29 1.58
N PHE A 15 -5.76 -8.81 1.32
CA PHE A 15 -4.73 -8.13 0.54
C PHE A 15 -4.22 -9.00 -0.61
N GLY A 16 -3.60 -8.34 -1.59
CA GLY A 16 -3.01 -9.01 -2.74
C GLY A 16 -1.72 -8.36 -3.19
N ILE A 17 -0.88 -9.16 -3.84
CA ILE A 17 0.41 -8.76 -4.38
C ILE A 17 0.52 -9.22 -5.82
N TRP A 18 0.87 -8.28 -6.71
CA TRP A 18 1.09 -8.51 -8.12
C TRP A 18 2.54 -8.23 -8.46
N LYS A 19 3.24 -9.18 -9.11
CA LYS A 19 4.57 -8.97 -9.68
C LYS A 19 4.43 -8.66 -11.17
N ILE A 20 4.78 -7.45 -11.56
CA ILE A 20 4.67 -6.96 -12.94
C ILE A 20 5.81 -7.56 -13.76
N ASN A 21 5.53 -8.61 -14.50
CA ASN A 21 6.45 -9.27 -15.42
C ASN A 21 5.89 -9.36 -16.85
N GLU A 22 4.72 -8.74 -17.07
CA GLU A 22 4.08 -8.73 -18.38
C GLU A 22 4.71 -7.72 -19.32
N SER A 23 4.69 -8.08 -20.60
CA SER A 23 5.02 -7.15 -21.69
C SER A 23 4.00 -6.01 -21.76
N LEU A 24 4.37 -4.90 -22.42
CA LEU A 24 3.47 -3.77 -22.62
C LEU A 24 2.19 -4.17 -23.37
N ASN A 25 2.31 -5.08 -24.34
CA ASN A 25 1.16 -5.57 -25.14
C ASN A 25 0.14 -6.31 -24.26
N VAL A 26 0.61 -7.16 -23.34
CA VAL A 26 -0.26 -7.86 -22.38
C VAL A 26 -0.95 -6.87 -21.45
N ILE A 27 -0.22 -5.88 -20.92
CA ILE A 27 -0.79 -4.84 -20.04
C ILE A 27 -1.83 -3.99 -20.79
N ASN A 28 -1.57 -3.61 -22.05
CA ASN A 28 -2.55 -2.91 -22.87
C ASN A 28 -3.81 -3.76 -23.10
N HIS A 29 -3.63 -5.04 -23.37
CA HIS A 29 -4.75 -5.98 -23.51
C HIS A 29 -5.58 -6.07 -22.24
N LEU A 30 -4.94 -6.25 -21.07
CA LEU A 30 -5.61 -6.24 -19.78
C LEU A 30 -6.37 -4.94 -19.53
N ASN A 31 -5.76 -3.79 -19.78
CA ASN A 31 -6.42 -2.49 -19.63
C ASN A 31 -7.71 -2.39 -20.46
N LYS A 32 -7.69 -2.91 -21.68
CA LYS A 32 -8.84 -2.90 -22.61
C LYS A 32 -9.91 -3.92 -22.20
N VAL A 33 -9.54 -5.18 -22.04
CA VAL A 33 -10.48 -6.29 -21.77
C VAL A 33 -11.17 -6.11 -20.39
N GLU A 34 -10.43 -5.64 -19.42
CA GLU A 34 -10.94 -5.41 -18.07
C GLU A 34 -11.60 -4.03 -17.91
N ASN A 35 -11.69 -3.23 -18.98
CA ASN A 35 -12.27 -1.87 -19.00
C ASN A 35 -11.73 -0.96 -17.88
N LEU A 36 -10.41 -1.01 -17.64
CA LEU A 36 -9.80 -0.25 -16.55
C LEU A 36 -9.73 1.26 -16.85
N ASN A 37 -9.77 1.62 -18.15
CA ASN A 37 -9.75 3.01 -18.63
C ASN A 37 -8.53 3.82 -18.15
N ILE A 38 -7.37 3.17 -18.03
CA ILE A 38 -6.13 3.83 -17.64
C ILE A 38 -5.47 4.38 -18.90
N ASP A 39 -5.12 5.67 -18.87
CA ASP A 39 -4.44 6.35 -19.97
C ASP A 39 -3.05 5.73 -20.22
N ASN A 40 -2.81 5.21 -21.41
CA ASN A 40 -1.56 4.57 -21.81
C ASN A 40 -0.53 5.56 -22.39
N ARG A 41 -0.86 6.85 -22.52
CA ARG A 41 0.07 7.91 -22.96
C ARG A 41 1.04 8.34 -21.86
N ILE A 42 0.92 7.82 -20.65
CA ILE A 42 1.87 8.04 -19.57
C ILE A 42 3.09 7.13 -19.73
N ILE A 43 4.18 7.43 -18.98
CA ILE A 43 5.40 6.62 -18.98
C ILE A 43 5.06 5.14 -18.76
N GLU A 44 5.57 4.25 -19.61
CA GLU A 44 5.27 2.80 -19.62
C GLU A 44 5.30 2.17 -18.23
N LYS A 45 6.36 2.44 -17.46
CA LYS A 45 6.47 1.93 -16.09
C LYS A 45 5.28 2.33 -15.22
N LYS A 46 4.88 3.62 -15.25
CA LYS A 46 3.74 4.13 -14.48
C LYS A 46 2.41 3.55 -14.97
N PHE A 47 2.30 3.30 -16.27
CA PHE A 47 1.14 2.66 -16.84
C PHE A 47 1.00 1.23 -16.32
N LYS A 48 2.07 0.42 -16.40
CA LYS A 48 2.10 -0.95 -15.88
C LYS A 48 1.76 -1.00 -14.38
N GLU A 49 2.36 -0.12 -13.58
CA GLU A 49 2.08 -0.02 -12.14
C GLU A 49 0.60 0.27 -11.86
N LYS A 50 -0.01 1.21 -12.59
CA LYS A 50 -1.44 1.55 -12.43
C LYS A 50 -2.36 0.39 -12.82
N VAL A 51 -2.10 -0.26 -13.96
CA VAL A 51 -2.90 -1.41 -14.40
C VAL A 51 -2.80 -2.54 -13.37
N ALA A 52 -1.59 -2.91 -12.97
CA ALA A 52 -1.37 -3.96 -11.98
C ALA A 52 -2.06 -3.65 -10.65
N ALA A 53 -1.92 -2.42 -10.13
CA ALA A 53 -2.55 -1.99 -8.89
C ALA A 53 -4.09 -2.06 -8.96
N THR A 54 -4.67 -1.68 -10.10
CA THR A 54 -6.11 -1.78 -10.33
C THR A 54 -6.57 -3.24 -10.39
N MET A 55 -5.80 -4.09 -11.07
CA MET A 55 -6.07 -5.53 -11.17
C MET A 55 -6.01 -6.22 -9.79
N VAL A 56 -5.05 -5.85 -8.94
CA VAL A 56 -5.00 -6.38 -7.57
C VAL A 56 -6.31 -6.11 -6.83
N ILE A 57 -6.79 -4.86 -6.84
CA ILE A 57 -8.06 -4.51 -6.17
C ILE A 57 -9.24 -5.28 -6.77
N LYS A 58 -9.32 -5.38 -8.11
CA LYS A 58 -10.37 -6.17 -8.76
C LYS A 58 -10.35 -7.63 -8.31
N LYS A 59 -9.16 -8.25 -8.24
CA LYS A 59 -9.01 -9.64 -7.77
C LYS A 59 -9.37 -9.81 -6.29
N ILE A 60 -9.07 -8.82 -5.44
CA ILE A 60 -9.51 -8.85 -4.04
C ILE A 60 -11.05 -8.70 -3.95
N CYS A 61 -11.67 -7.85 -4.78
CA CYS A 61 -13.14 -7.76 -4.85
C CYS A 61 -13.76 -9.11 -5.22
N GLU A 62 -13.27 -9.79 -6.26
CA GLU A 62 -13.72 -11.13 -6.66
C GLU A 62 -13.57 -12.12 -5.49
N TYR A 63 -12.45 -12.11 -4.80
CA TYR A 63 -12.16 -12.99 -3.66
C TYR A 63 -13.09 -12.76 -2.46
N LEU A 64 -13.41 -11.50 -2.17
CA LEU A 64 -14.34 -11.11 -1.10
C LEU A 64 -15.81 -11.10 -1.54
N LYS A 65 -16.11 -11.51 -2.80
CA LYS A 65 -17.45 -11.50 -3.40
C LYS A 65 -18.08 -10.09 -3.43
N LEU A 66 -17.27 -9.07 -3.64
CA LEU A 66 -17.71 -7.69 -3.77
C LEU A 66 -17.90 -7.33 -5.24
N ASN A 67 -18.95 -6.55 -5.53
CA ASN A 67 -19.13 -5.98 -6.86
C ASN A 67 -18.06 -4.93 -7.15
N TYR A 68 -17.40 -5.05 -8.32
CA TYR A 68 -16.40 -4.12 -8.80
C TYR A 68 -16.94 -3.30 -9.98
N TYR A 69 -17.05 -1.99 -9.81
CA TYR A 69 -17.47 -1.03 -10.85
C TYR A 69 -16.38 -0.02 -11.20
N GLY A 70 -15.15 -0.26 -10.75
CA GLY A 70 -14.00 0.61 -10.97
C GLY A 70 -13.56 1.35 -9.71
N ILE A 71 -12.45 2.08 -9.87
CA ILE A 71 -11.83 2.89 -8.81
C ILE A 71 -11.87 4.35 -9.24
N LYS A 72 -12.22 5.25 -8.33
CA LYS A 72 -12.05 6.70 -8.46
C LYS A 72 -11.22 7.22 -7.30
N LYS A 73 -10.73 8.46 -7.45
CA LYS A 73 -10.07 9.20 -6.37
C LYS A 73 -10.97 10.33 -5.92
N ASN A 74 -11.02 10.56 -4.62
CA ASN A 74 -11.69 11.73 -4.05
C ASN A 74 -10.83 13.00 -4.25
N LYS A 75 -11.32 14.15 -3.77
CA LYS A 75 -10.60 15.45 -3.86
C LYS A 75 -9.23 15.41 -3.19
N ALA A 76 -9.07 14.57 -2.20
CA ALA A 76 -7.85 14.33 -1.45
C ALA A 76 -6.90 13.30 -2.10
N GLY A 77 -7.24 12.76 -3.28
CA GLY A 77 -6.44 11.75 -3.97
C GLY A 77 -6.59 10.33 -3.44
N LYS A 78 -7.39 10.10 -2.37
CA LYS A 78 -7.61 8.77 -1.78
C LYS A 78 -8.49 7.93 -2.72
N PRO A 79 -8.07 6.69 -3.08
CA PRO A 79 -8.86 5.81 -3.93
C PRO A 79 -10.08 5.27 -3.19
N PHE A 80 -11.17 5.06 -3.93
CA PHE A 80 -12.38 4.42 -3.45
C PHE A 80 -13.06 3.61 -4.55
N LEU A 81 -13.81 2.58 -4.17
CA LEU A 81 -14.61 1.76 -5.08
C LEU A 81 -15.90 2.47 -5.48
N ILE A 82 -16.23 2.44 -6.77
CA ILE A 82 -17.49 3.01 -7.27
C ILE A 82 -18.66 2.12 -6.79
N LYS A 83 -19.70 2.74 -6.24
CA LYS A 83 -20.91 2.06 -5.74
C LYS A 83 -20.62 0.97 -4.69
N ASN A 84 -19.52 1.09 -3.94
CA ASN A 84 -19.17 0.17 -2.87
C ASN A 84 -18.58 0.97 -1.69
N LYS A 85 -18.92 0.58 -0.45
CA LYS A 85 -18.49 1.29 0.76
C LYS A 85 -17.20 0.72 1.37
N ALA A 86 -16.68 -0.39 0.85
CA ALA A 86 -15.43 -0.97 1.34
C ALA A 86 -14.27 0.01 1.17
N ASN A 87 -13.42 0.07 2.17
CA ASN A 87 -12.21 0.88 2.13
C ASN A 87 -11.13 0.16 1.34
N ILE A 88 -10.41 0.89 0.51
CA ILE A 88 -9.30 0.34 -0.27
C ILE A 88 -8.03 1.15 -0.05
N SER A 89 -6.91 0.47 -0.11
CA SER A 89 -5.59 1.08 -0.13
C SER A 89 -4.73 0.41 -1.20
N ILE A 90 -3.92 1.21 -1.89
CA ILE A 90 -3.11 0.78 -3.02
C ILE A 90 -1.71 1.36 -2.88
N SER A 91 -0.70 0.55 -3.18
CA SER A 91 0.67 1.02 -3.37
C SER A 91 1.37 0.25 -4.48
N HIS A 92 2.45 0.83 -5.01
CA HIS A 92 3.28 0.17 -6.01
C HIS A 92 4.72 0.65 -5.92
N SER A 93 5.65 -0.27 -6.06
CA SER A 93 7.08 -0.03 -6.20
C SER A 93 7.62 -1.08 -7.18
N TYR A 94 7.83 -0.68 -8.44
CA TYR A 94 8.15 -1.60 -9.53
C TYR A 94 9.27 -2.58 -9.16
N PRO A 95 9.08 -3.90 -9.40
CA PRO A 95 8.05 -4.51 -10.22
C PRO A 95 6.78 -4.95 -9.44
N TYR A 96 6.51 -4.43 -8.26
CA TYR A 96 5.38 -4.85 -7.46
C TYR A 96 4.27 -3.81 -7.40
N ALA A 97 3.03 -4.30 -7.34
CA ALA A 97 1.85 -3.56 -6.94
C ALA A 97 1.12 -4.33 -5.84
N VAL A 98 0.59 -3.62 -4.85
CA VAL A 98 -0.12 -4.20 -3.71
C VAL A 98 -1.45 -3.49 -3.50
N GLY A 99 -2.42 -4.22 -3.01
CA GLY A 99 -3.73 -3.70 -2.67
C GLY A 99 -4.27 -4.34 -1.39
N LEU A 100 -5.06 -3.58 -0.67
CA LEU A 100 -5.76 -3.99 0.53
C LEU A 100 -7.20 -3.51 0.44
N ILE A 101 -8.15 -4.36 0.83
CA ILE A 101 -9.57 -4.03 1.01
C ILE A 101 -9.97 -4.40 2.43
N ASP A 102 -10.67 -3.50 3.10
CA ASP A 102 -11.38 -3.75 4.36
C ASP A 102 -12.82 -3.27 4.23
N ILE A 103 -13.78 -4.16 4.45
CA ILE A 103 -15.21 -3.86 4.31
C ILE A 103 -15.72 -2.97 5.45
N GLU A 104 -15.09 -3.06 6.62
CA GLU A 104 -15.58 -2.46 7.86
C GLU A 104 -14.78 -1.23 8.29
N ASN A 105 -13.44 -1.30 8.17
CA ASN A 105 -12.56 -0.33 8.78
C ASN A 105 -11.71 0.43 7.74
N LEU A 106 -11.21 1.59 8.12
CA LEU A 106 -10.17 2.27 7.37
C LEU A 106 -8.93 1.39 7.28
N CYS A 107 -8.31 1.36 6.12
CA CYS A 107 -7.16 0.51 5.87
C CYS A 107 -6.06 1.21 5.09
N GLY A 108 -4.83 0.77 5.27
CA GLY A 108 -3.68 1.28 4.56
C GLY A 108 -2.66 0.20 4.27
N ILE A 109 -2.10 0.23 3.07
CA ILE A 109 -1.00 -0.64 2.62
C ILE A 109 0.04 0.18 1.88
N ASP A 110 1.30 -0.16 2.11
CA ASP A 110 2.41 0.43 1.37
C ASP A 110 3.43 -0.63 0.97
N ILE A 111 4.21 -0.36 -0.08
CA ILE A 111 5.35 -1.17 -0.53
C ILE A 111 6.50 -0.29 -0.95
N GLU A 112 7.68 -0.56 -0.39
CA GLU A 112 8.88 0.22 -0.66
C GLU A 112 10.11 -0.67 -0.90
N LYS A 113 10.91 -0.28 -1.89
CA LYS A 113 12.21 -0.93 -2.11
C LYS A 113 13.24 -0.43 -1.10
N ILE A 114 14.00 -1.35 -0.51
CA ILE A 114 15.11 -1.02 0.39
C ILE A 114 16.23 -0.33 -0.40
N ARG A 115 16.50 0.96 -0.10
CA ARG A 115 17.50 1.80 -0.80
C ARG A 115 18.19 2.73 0.17
N GLU A 116 19.45 3.11 -0.14
CA GLU A 116 20.24 4.10 0.61
C GLU A 116 19.52 5.45 0.78
N LYS A 117 18.68 5.83 -0.18
CA LYS A 117 17.95 7.11 -0.16
C LYS A 117 17.13 7.31 1.11
N VAL A 118 16.60 6.25 1.72
CA VAL A 118 15.79 6.34 2.94
C VAL A 118 16.58 6.94 4.11
N LEU A 119 17.88 6.65 4.22
CA LEU A 119 18.75 7.19 5.26
C LEU A 119 18.92 8.70 5.15
N LYS A 120 18.96 9.23 3.91
CA LYS A 120 19.14 10.67 3.66
C LYS A 120 17.89 11.49 4.04
N ILE A 121 16.74 10.86 4.08
CA ILE A 121 15.47 11.55 4.33
C ILE A 121 14.81 11.15 5.67
N ASN A 122 15.44 10.28 6.46
CA ASN A 122 14.84 9.73 7.67
C ASN A 122 14.43 10.80 8.71
N LYS A 123 15.18 11.91 8.80
CA LYS A 123 14.82 13.06 9.65
C LYS A 123 13.48 13.71 9.29
N LYS A 124 12.97 13.49 8.06
CA LYS A 124 11.70 14.06 7.61
C LYS A 124 10.48 13.27 8.08
N PHE A 125 10.68 12.00 8.44
CA PHE A 125 9.57 11.14 8.79
C PHE A 125 9.74 10.37 10.11
N LEU A 126 10.96 10.26 10.66
CA LEU A 126 11.20 9.62 11.95
C LEU A 126 11.37 10.68 13.06
N ASN A 127 10.74 10.47 14.20
CA ASN A 127 11.07 11.18 15.42
C ASN A 127 12.42 10.71 16.00
N GLU A 128 12.87 11.33 17.09
CA GLU A 128 14.19 11.05 17.63
C GLU A 128 14.37 9.62 18.14
N ASP A 129 13.37 9.08 18.83
CA ASP A 129 13.41 7.71 19.36
C ASP A 129 13.39 6.66 18.23
N GLU A 130 12.56 6.88 17.21
CA GLU A 130 12.52 6.02 16.03
C GLU A 130 13.85 6.03 15.27
N ARG A 131 14.52 7.20 15.18
CA ARG A 131 15.86 7.30 14.57
C ARG A 131 16.91 6.53 15.37
N LYS A 132 16.87 6.62 16.70
CA LYS A 132 17.77 5.83 17.57
C LYS A 132 17.59 4.33 17.35
N LEU A 133 16.34 3.87 17.26
CA LEU A 133 16.00 2.47 17.00
C LEU A 133 16.41 2.01 15.59
N ALA A 134 16.19 2.85 14.57
CA ALA A 134 16.48 2.51 13.19
C ALA A 134 18.01 2.55 12.89
N GLY A 135 18.74 3.42 13.56
CA GLY A 135 20.17 3.62 13.33
C GLY A 135 20.48 3.82 11.84
N ASN A 136 21.58 3.26 11.39
CA ASN A 136 22.03 3.30 9.98
C ASN A 136 21.50 2.11 9.15
N SER A 137 20.56 1.34 9.66
CA SER A 137 19.98 0.22 8.91
C SER A 137 18.98 0.74 7.85
N LYS A 138 19.34 0.60 6.56
CA LYS A 138 18.43 0.94 5.47
C LYS A 138 17.15 0.11 5.50
N GLU A 139 17.24 -1.14 5.93
CA GLU A 139 16.06 -2.01 6.03
C GLU A 139 15.10 -1.52 7.13
N ILE A 140 15.58 -1.23 8.34
CA ILE A 140 14.73 -0.76 9.44
C ILE A 140 14.14 0.62 9.11
N ASN A 141 14.92 1.53 8.53
CA ASN A 141 14.40 2.82 8.07
C ASN A 141 13.32 2.66 6.99
N THR A 142 13.47 1.68 6.07
CA THR A 142 12.45 1.38 5.06
C THR A 142 11.19 0.77 5.69
N ILE A 143 11.33 -0.10 6.68
CA ILE A 143 10.20 -0.64 7.45
C ILE A 143 9.40 0.50 8.09
N PHE A 144 10.07 1.42 8.79
CA PHE A 144 9.41 2.54 9.45
C PHE A 144 8.75 3.49 8.45
N TRP A 145 9.40 3.78 7.32
CA TRP A 145 8.81 4.55 6.25
C TRP A 145 7.54 3.91 5.72
N CYS A 146 7.61 2.62 5.35
CA CYS A 146 6.49 1.86 4.81
C CYS A 146 5.31 1.78 5.81
N CYS A 147 5.61 1.59 7.10
CA CYS A 147 4.60 1.62 8.17
C CYS A 147 3.91 2.98 8.27
N LYS A 148 4.66 4.08 8.23
CA LYS A 148 4.09 5.44 8.31
C LYS A 148 3.26 5.78 7.07
N GLU A 149 3.68 5.37 5.88
CA GLU A 149 2.89 5.49 4.65
C GLU A 149 1.59 4.68 4.72
N ALA A 150 1.64 3.44 5.23
CA ALA A 150 0.44 2.64 5.41
C ALA A 150 -0.55 3.30 6.40
N LEU A 151 -0.05 3.82 7.51
CA LEU A 151 -0.85 4.55 8.50
C LEU A 151 -1.44 5.83 7.91
N PHE A 152 -0.64 6.63 7.21
CA PHE A 152 -1.12 7.83 6.53
C PHE A 152 -2.27 7.52 5.57
N LYS A 153 -2.16 6.45 4.79
CA LYS A 153 -3.22 5.98 3.88
C LYS A 153 -4.46 5.50 4.61
N ALA A 154 -4.31 4.91 5.80
CA ALA A 154 -5.42 4.51 6.65
C ALA A 154 -6.12 5.71 7.30
N SER A 155 -5.42 6.82 7.49
CA SER A 155 -6.01 8.03 8.08
C SER A 155 -7.03 8.70 7.15
N SER A 156 -8.03 9.32 7.75
CA SER A 156 -8.96 10.23 7.07
C SER A 156 -8.43 11.66 6.99
N ASN A 157 -7.40 12.01 7.77
CA ASN A 157 -6.84 13.35 7.87
C ASN A 157 -5.58 13.45 6.98
N GLN A 158 -5.47 14.55 6.20
CA GLN A 158 -4.33 14.78 5.31
C GLN A 158 -3.29 15.77 5.87
N ASN A 159 -3.65 16.52 6.91
CA ASN A 159 -2.73 17.43 7.59
C ASN A 159 -2.04 16.68 8.75
N ILE A 160 -1.18 15.73 8.38
CA ILE A 160 -0.44 14.86 9.31
C ILE A 160 1.04 15.03 9.06
N SER A 161 1.79 15.38 10.10
CA SER A 161 3.25 15.32 10.12
C SER A 161 3.71 13.88 10.37
N TYR A 162 4.53 13.35 9.49
CA TYR A 162 5.04 11.97 9.63
C TYR A 162 5.92 11.81 10.88
N SER A 163 6.73 12.83 11.24
CA SER A 163 7.61 12.77 12.41
C SER A 163 6.87 12.98 13.72
N ASP A 164 5.85 13.85 13.73
CA ASP A 164 5.25 14.34 14.97
C ASP A 164 3.92 13.64 15.29
N ASP A 165 3.08 13.44 14.25
CA ASP A 165 1.72 12.91 14.44
C ASP A 165 1.65 11.37 14.30
N ILE A 166 2.61 10.74 13.58
CA ILE A 166 2.64 9.29 13.40
C ILE A 166 3.76 8.70 14.25
N ASN A 167 3.41 7.95 15.28
CA ASN A 167 4.36 7.32 16.18
C ASN A 167 4.33 5.80 16.03
N LEU A 168 5.50 5.20 15.89
CA LEU A 168 5.68 3.75 15.82
C LEU A 168 6.31 3.22 17.10
N LYS A 169 5.75 2.16 17.66
CA LYS A 169 6.34 1.44 18.79
C LYS A 169 6.53 -0.03 18.41
N LYS A 170 7.74 -0.52 18.57
CA LYS A 170 8.03 -1.95 18.42
C LYS A 170 7.72 -2.68 19.73
N HIS A 171 6.83 -3.66 19.66
CA HIS A 171 6.46 -4.53 20.76
C HIS A 171 6.76 -5.97 20.35
N LYS A 172 7.88 -6.53 20.83
CA LYS A 172 8.39 -7.85 20.42
C LYS A 172 8.54 -7.90 18.88
N GLU A 173 7.80 -8.79 18.24
CA GLU A 173 7.78 -8.99 16.78
C GLU A 173 6.76 -8.08 16.05
N LYS A 174 5.96 -7.29 16.77
CA LYS A 174 4.89 -6.46 16.21
C LYS A 174 5.26 -4.99 16.25
N ILE A 175 4.81 -4.25 15.22
CA ILE A 175 4.83 -2.80 15.23
C ILE A 175 3.40 -2.30 15.43
N VAL A 176 3.25 -1.43 16.41
CA VAL A 176 2.01 -0.70 16.68
C VAL A 176 2.24 0.74 16.27
N GLY A 177 1.38 1.23 15.40
CA GLY A 177 1.37 2.63 14.99
C GLY A 177 0.27 3.42 15.70
N LYS A 178 0.55 4.68 16.00
CA LYS A 178 -0.42 5.63 16.54
C LYS A 178 -0.46 6.86 15.65
N ILE A 179 -1.68 7.27 15.25
CA ILE A 179 -1.92 8.57 14.62
C ILE A 179 -2.84 9.34 15.55
N LYS A 180 -2.33 10.41 16.16
CA LYS A 180 -3.04 11.12 17.23
C LYS A 180 -3.46 10.15 18.33
N GLU A 181 -4.77 9.92 18.51
CA GLU A 181 -5.29 8.98 19.54
C GLU A 181 -5.64 7.60 18.97
N GLU A 182 -5.67 7.43 17.62
CA GLU A 182 -6.01 6.17 16.98
C GLU A 182 -4.80 5.22 16.94
N LYS A 183 -5.01 3.98 17.37
CA LYS A 183 -3.98 2.91 17.34
C LYS A 183 -4.27 1.92 16.25
N PHE A 184 -3.22 1.49 15.56
CA PHE A 184 -3.26 0.47 14.51
C PHE A 184 -2.20 -0.58 14.78
N ASN A 185 -2.57 -1.84 14.64
CA ASN A 185 -1.60 -2.91 14.48
C ASN A 185 -1.13 -2.94 13.04
N LEU A 186 0.14 -3.26 12.85
CA LEU A 186 0.76 -3.31 11.53
C LEU A 186 1.40 -4.66 11.31
N SER A 187 1.05 -5.28 10.19
CA SER A 187 1.74 -6.44 9.66
C SER A 187 2.79 -6.01 8.64
N ILE A 188 3.95 -6.68 8.71
CA ILE A 188 5.09 -6.41 7.84
C ILE A 188 5.48 -7.68 7.12
N GLN A 189 5.70 -7.58 5.83
CA GLN A 189 6.19 -8.66 4.98
C GLN A 189 7.37 -8.18 4.15
N LYS A 190 8.39 -9.02 4.03
CA LYS A 190 9.53 -8.78 3.13
C LYS A 190 9.44 -9.71 1.94
N ILE A 191 9.60 -9.15 0.75
CA ILE A 191 9.69 -9.89 -0.52
C ILE A 191 10.93 -9.38 -1.25
N GLU A 192 11.93 -10.23 -1.45
CA GLU A 192 13.20 -9.82 -2.06
C GLU A 192 13.74 -8.57 -1.33
N ASP A 193 13.99 -7.48 -2.06
CA ASP A 193 14.47 -6.21 -1.53
C ASP A 193 13.34 -5.22 -1.21
N PHE A 194 12.12 -5.70 -1.02
CA PHE A 194 10.96 -4.83 -0.77
C PHE A 194 10.34 -5.13 0.59
N ILE A 195 9.88 -4.07 1.24
CA ILE A 195 9.07 -4.12 2.45
C ILE A 195 7.64 -3.78 2.09
N ILE A 196 6.71 -4.58 2.59
CA ILE A 196 5.27 -4.30 2.55
C ILE A 196 4.83 -4.11 4.00
N ALA A 197 4.06 -3.04 4.26
CA ALA A 197 3.41 -2.81 5.54
C ALA A 197 1.93 -2.55 5.32
N PHE A 198 1.08 -3.09 6.18
CA PHE A 198 -0.36 -2.87 6.11
C PHE A 198 -0.99 -2.90 7.50
N THR A 199 -2.13 -2.21 7.64
CA THR A 199 -2.93 -2.23 8.88
C THR A 199 -3.67 -3.55 9.01
N ASP A 200 -3.60 -4.16 10.21
CA ASP A 200 -4.32 -5.41 10.55
C ASP A 200 -5.83 -5.18 10.71
#